data_1794c86f22f6613b8ffbb1f47f18164c
#
_entry.id   1794c86f22f6613b8ffbb1f47f18164c
#
_cell.length_a   1.000
_cell.length_b   1.000
_cell.length_c   1.000
_cell.angle_alpha   90.00
_cell.angle_beta   90.00
_cell.angle_gamma   90.00
#
_symmetry.space_group_name_H-M   'P 1'
#
loop_
_entity.id
_entity.type
_entity.pdbx_description
1 polymer ?
#
loop_
_entity_poly.entity_id
_entity_poly.type
_entity_poly.pdbx_seq_one_letter_code
_entity_poly.pdbx_strand_id
1 'polypeptide(L)'
;MDFYSLDFQNIDMQNFETYLDFIKNSGLMNFLQNTAQKNLVDFVYGVEVGLDSNARKNRSGTTMESILEKKVSETCKELGLKFKVQATSLWMKQNWDVDVPTDKSARRFDVAILNPRNNAVYVIETNFYNGGGSKLKSVAGEFKSLNRFINQSENSVTFAWVTDGQGWHTATKPLSEAFAEIENVFNLDMLRNDYIYSMLTS
;
A
#
# COMPACT_ATOMS: atom_id res chain seq x y z
N MET A 1 9.42 -19.64 0.29
CA MET A 1 10.51 -18.72 -0.09
C MET A 1 11.34 -18.53 1.16
N ASP A 2 12.49 -19.15 1.19
CA ASP A 2 13.35 -19.12 2.37
C ASP A 2 14.05 -17.76 2.41
N PHE A 3 13.89 -17.04 3.50
CA PHE A 3 14.58 -15.77 3.71
C PHE A 3 15.93 -16.09 4.38
N TYR A 4 17.01 -15.70 3.72
CA TYR A 4 18.34 -15.72 4.33
C TYR A 4 18.58 -14.38 5.00
N SER A 5 18.94 -14.41 6.27
CA SER A 5 19.46 -13.25 6.99
C SER A 5 20.97 -13.34 7.00
N LEU A 6 21.65 -12.40 6.32
CA LEU A 6 23.10 -12.31 6.32
C LEU A 6 23.52 -11.08 7.13
N ASP A 7 24.32 -11.29 8.17
CA ASP A 7 24.91 -10.21 8.96
C ASP A 7 26.30 -9.87 8.38
N PHE A 8 26.41 -8.72 7.73
CA PHE A 8 27.67 -8.22 7.17
C PHE A 8 28.50 -7.45 8.21
N GLN A 9 28.00 -7.19 9.41
CA GLN A 9 28.78 -6.60 10.48
C GLN A 9 29.57 -7.67 11.25
N ASN A 10 28.98 -8.88 11.38
CA ASN A 10 29.58 -10.02 12.05
C ASN A 10 29.57 -11.21 11.09
N ILE A 11 30.54 -11.25 10.18
CA ILE A 11 30.59 -12.29 9.14
C ILE A 11 30.91 -13.65 9.79
N ASP A 12 30.03 -14.61 9.60
CA ASP A 12 30.26 -16.00 9.98
C ASP A 12 31.14 -16.68 8.90
N MET A 13 32.41 -16.87 9.25
CA MET A 13 33.39 -17.51 8.37
C MET A 13 33.10 -18.98 8.06
N GLN A 14 32.26 -19.66 8.86
CA GLN A 14 31.85 -21.03 8.57
C GLN A 14 30.81 -21.09 7.44
N ASN A 15 30.06 -19.99 7.23
CA ASN A 15 29.07 -19.84 6.17
C ASN A 15 29.52 -18.90 5.04
N PHE A 16 30.84 -18.75 4.84
CA PHE A 16 31.41 -17.80 3.90
C PHE A 16 30.89 -17.99 2.44
N GLU A 17 30.66 -19.22 2.01
CA GLU A 17 30.09 -19.52 0.69
C GLU A 17 28.71 -18.86 0.49
N THR A 18 27.88 -18.79 1.51
CA THR A 18 26.55 -18.13 1.43
C THR A 18 26.68 -16.63 1.19
N TYR A 19 27.67 -15.98 1.80
CA TYR A 19 27.96 -14.57 1.53
C TYR A 19 28.48 -14.35 0.10
N LEU A 20 29.35 -15.25 -0.39
CA LEU A 20 29.85 -15.20 -1.77
C LEU A 20 28.71 -15.39 -2.79
N ASP A 21 27.83 -16.33 -2.56
CA ASP A 21 26.68 -16.58 -3.43
C ASP A 21 25.72 -15.39 -3.45
N PHE A 22 25.48 -14.78 -2.31
CA PHE A 22 24.70 -13.53 -2.25
C PHE A 22 25.37 -12.42 -3.07
N ILE A 23 26.68 -12.19 -2.89
CA ILE A 23 27.43 -11.15 -3.60
C ILE A 23 27.41 -11.39 -5.11
N LYS A 24 27.53 -12.64 -5.57
CA LYS A 24 27.47 -13.02 -6.98
C LYS A 24 26.05 -12.83 -7.56
N ASN A 25 25.05 -13.37 -6.89
CA ASN A 25 23.67 -13.41 -7.38
C ASN A 25 22.96 -12.05 -7.29
N SER A 26 23.36 -11.18 -6.36
CA SER A 26 22.84 -9.80 -6.26
C SER A 26 23.41 -8.83 -7.32
N GLY A 27 24.41 -9.26 -8.08
CA GLY A 27 25.16 -8.39 -9.00
C GLY A 27 26.20 -7.50 -8.31
N LEU A 28 26.35 -7.59 -6.99
CA LEU A 28 27.32 -6.79 -6.23
C LEU A 28 28.75 -7.09 -6.63
N MET A 29 29.07 -8.36 -6.95
CA MET A 29 30.39 -8.75 -7.46
C MET A 29 30.75 -8.02 -8.77
N ASN A 30 29.83 -8.04 -9.73
CA ASN A 30 30.04 -7.36 -11.02
C ASN A 30 30.17 -5.84 -10.83
N PHE A 31 29.39 -5.27 -9.92
CA PHE A 31 29.47 -3.86 -9.57
C PHE A 31 30.84 -3.51 -8.97
N LEU A 32 31.32 -4.26 -7.99
CA LEU A 32 32.62 -4.03 -7.35
C LEU A 32 33.80 -4.19 -8.32
N GLN A 33 33.72 -5.13 -9.25
CA GLN A 33 34.79 -5.39 -10.22
C GLN A 33 34.85 -4.40 -11.38
N ASN A 34 33.69 -3.91 -11.85
CA ASN A 34 33.60 -3.20 -13.12
C ASN A 34 33.12 -1.77 -13.03
N THR A 35 32.41 -1.38 -11.96
CA THR A 35 31.75 -0.07 -11.86
C THR A 35 32.33 0.81 -10.75
N ALA A 36 32.79 0.24 -9.66
CA ALA A 36 33.30 0.96 -8.50
C ALA A 36 34.75 1.46 -8.73
N GLN A 37 34.92 2.56 -9.47
CA GLN A 37 36.26 3.01 -9.94
C GLN A 37 37.02 3.96 -9.01
N LYS A 38 36.40 4.63 -8.02
CA LYS A 38 37.13 5.65 -7.21
C LYS A 38 36.93 5.57 -5.72
N ASN A 39 35.76 5.86 -5.21
CA ASN A 39 35.51 5.81 -3.77
C ASN A 39 34.20 5.07 -3.50
N LEU A 40 34.34 3.83 -3.03
CA LEU A 40 33.21 2.96 -2.77
C LEU A 40 32.28 3.53 -1.68
N VAL A 41 32.85 4.19 -0.69
CA VAL A 41 32.10 4.78 0.42
C VAL A 41 31.23 5.94 -0.07
N ASP A 42 31.79 6.85 -0.86
CA ASP A 42 31.04 7.98 -1.42
C ASP A 42 29.98 7.51 -2.43
N PHE A 43 30.28 6.47 -3.19
CA PHE A 43 29.31 5.87 -4.10
C PHE A 43 28.15 5.23 -3.34
N VAL A 44 28.44 4.40 -2.33
CA VAL A 44 27.40 3.74 -1.50
C VAL A 44 26.58 4.81 -0.77
N TYR A 45 27.23 5.85 -0.23
CA TYR A 45 26.55 6.95 0.41
C TYR A 45 25.66 7.74 -0.57
N GLY A 46 26.14 8.00 -1.78
CA GLY A 46 25.37 8.66 -2.84
C GLY A 46 24.18 7.81 -3.30
N VAL A 47 24.36 6.50 -3.40
CA VAL A 47 23.28 5.55 -3.72
C VAL A 47 22.27 5.47 -2.57
N GLU A 48 22.71 5.40 -1.31
CA GLU A 48 21.81 5.45 -0.14
C GLU A 48 21.01 6.75 -0.09
N VAL A 49 21.64 7.88 -0.26
CA VAL A 49 20.96 9.19 -0.29
C VAL A 49 19.98 9.27 -1.47
N GLY A 50 20.36 8.76 -2.64
CA GLY A 50 19.50 8.73 -3.84
C GLY A 50 18.35 7.72 -3.74
N LEU A 51 18.59 6.55 -3.17
CA LEU A 51 17.59 5.49 -3.02
C LEU A 51 16.67 5.72 -1.81
N ASP A 52 17.14 6.39 -0.77
CA ASP A 52 16.48 6.41 0.52
C ASP A 52 15.22 7.27 0.55
N SER A 53 15.18 8.37 -0.18
CA SER A 53 14.03 9.28 -0.09
C SER A 53 12.83 8.88 -0.96
N ASN A 54 13.04 8.33 -2.15
CA ASN A 54 11.96 8.01 -3.09
C ASN A 54 11.73 6.51 -3.29
N ALA A 55 12.77 5.71 -3.35
CA ALA A 55 12.63 4.28 -3.64
C ALA A 55 12.08 3.46 -2.46
N ARG A 56 12.35 3.84 -1.20
CA ARG A 56 11.71 3.22 -0.03
C ARG A 56 10.22 3.55 0.04
N LYS A 57 9.86 4.81 -0.24
CA LYS A 57 8.45 5.24 -0.26
C LYS A 57 7.66 4.51 -1.34
N ASN A 58 8.24 4.38 -2.53
CA ASN A 58 7.59 3.68 -3.64
C ASN A 58 7.47 2.18 -3.38
N ARG A 59 8.52 1.52 -2.83
CA ARG A 59 8.48 0.08 -2.51
C ARG A 59 7.46 -0.25 -1.43
N SER A 60 7.37 0.53 -0.36
CA SER A 60 6.38 0.28 0.69
C SER A 60 4.95 0.52 0.22
N GLY A 61 4.71 1.52 -0.64
CA GLY A 61 3.43 1.76 -1.29
C GLY A 61 3.04 0.60 -2.20
N THR A 62 3.90 0.21 -3.14
CA THR A 62 3.66 -0.93 -4.05
C THR A 62 3.46 -2.25 -3.29
N THR A 63 4.20 -2.46 -2.18
CA THR A 63 4.01 -3.65 -1.33
C THR A 63 2.63 -3.64 -0.68
N MET A 64 2.18 -2.49 -0.18
CA MET A 64 0.88 -2.34 0.47
C MET A 64 -0.26 -2.58 -0.52
N GLU A 65 -0.19 -1.98 -1.71
CA GLU A 65 -1.14 -2.20 -2.80
C GLU A 65 -1.19 -3.67 -3.21
N SER A 66 -0.04 -4.35 -3.33
CA SER A 66 0.02 -5.78 -3.69
C SER A 66 -0.59 -6.70 -2.62
N ILE A 67 -0.39 -6.38 -1.33
CA ILE A 67 -1.02 -7.12 -0.22
C ILE A 67 -2.53 -6.95 -0.27
N LEU A 68 -3.00 -5.71 -0.46
CA LEU A 68 -4.43 -5.42 -0.58
C LEU A 68 -5.04 -6.14 -1.79
N GLU A 69 -4.42 -6.03 -2.97
CA GLU A 69 -4.89 -6.68 -4.20
C GLU A 69 -5.04 -8.19 -4.03
N LYS A 70 -4.02 -8.85 -3.46
CA LYS A 70 -4.07 -10.29 -3.19
C LYS A 70 -5.24 -10.64 -2.29
N LYS A 71 -5.41 -9.94 -1.17
CA LYS A 71 -6.49 -10.20 -0.22
C LYS A 71 -7.86 -9.98 -0.84
N VAL A 72 -8.04 -8.87 -1.57
CA VAL A 72 -9.29 -8.56 -2.28
C VAL A 72 -9.59 -9.61 -3.34
N SER A 73 -8.60 -10.05 -4.12
CA SER A 73 -8.76 -11.07 -5.14
C SER A 73 -9.28 -12.39 -4.56
N GLU A 74 -8.69 -12.84 -3.45
CA GLU A 74 -9.11 -14.05 -2.73
C GLU A 74 -10.55 -13.92 -2.23
N THR A 75 -10.86 -12.83 -1.53
CA THR A 75 -12.19 -12.56 -0.97
C THR A 75 -13.27 -12.40 -2.06
N CYS A 76 -12.97 -11.66 -3.11
CA CYS A 76 -13.92 -11.47 -4.22
C CYS A 76 -14.21 -12.77 -4.95
N LYS A 77 -13.22 -13.64 -5.12
CA LYS A 77 -13.40 -14.97 -5.72
C LYS A 77 -14.33 -15.84 -4.86
N GLU A 78 -14.16 -15.81 -3.54
CA GLU A 78 -15.00 -16.58 -2.61
C GLU A 78 -16.44 -16.06 -2.61
N LEU A 79 -16.63 -14.75 -2.55
CA LEU A 79 -17.94 -14.10 -2.46
C LEU A 79 -18.65 -13.93 -3.82
N GLY A 80 -17.99 -14.24 -4.95
CA GLY A 80 -18.55 -14.01 -6.29
C GLY A 80 -18.71 -12.53 -6.64
N LEU A 81 -17.78 -11.68 -6.16
CA LEU A 81 -17.73 -10.25 -6.40
C LEU A 81 -16.79 -9.94 -7.58
N LYS A 82 -16.95 -8.76 -8.16
CA LYS A 82 -16.01 -8.24 -9.18
C LYS A 82 -15.09 -7.21 -8.53
N PHE A 83 -13.84 -7.14 -8.95
CA PHE A 83 -12.94 -6.07 -8.51
C PHE A 83 -12.08 -5.53 -9.65
N LYS A 84 -11.58 -4.33 -9.48
CA LYS A 84 -10.64 -3.66 -10.37
C LYS A 84 -9.63 -2.87 -9.55
N VAL A 85 -8.34 -3.11 -9.80
CA VAL A 85 -7.24 -2.29 -9.27
C VAL A 85 -7.12 -1.01 -10.08
N GLN A 86 -6.68 0.06 -9.43
CA GLN A 86 -6.43 1.37 -10.04
C GLN A 86 -7.66 1.88 -10.81
N ALA A 87 -8.85 1.75 -10.21
CA ALA A 87 -10.12 2.08 -10.85
C ALA A 87 -10.43 3.58 -10.78
N THR A 88 -10.87 4.15 -11.90
CA THR A 88 -11.42 5.51 -11.95
C THR A 88 -12.94 5.48 -11.98
N SER A 89 -13.61 6.59 -11.56
CA SER A 89 -15.07 6.72 -11.68
C SER A 89 -15.55 6.50 -13.11
N LEU A 90 -14.84 7.08 -14.10
CA LEU A 90 -15.16 6.88 -15.52
C LEU A 90 -15.09 5.40 -15.94
N TRP A 91 -14.05 4.68 -15.51
CA TRP A 91 -13.93 3.25 -15.81
C TRP A 91 -15.08 2.45 -15.18
N MET A 92 -15.44 2.73 -13.92
CA MET A 92 -16.55 2.07 -13.23
C MET A 92 -17.90 2.36 -13.90
N LYS A 93 -18.11 3.59 -14.35
CA LYS A 93 -19.31 3.94 -15.15
C LYS A 93 -19.40 3.15 -16.45
N GLN A 94 -18.29 3.07 -17.20
CA GLN A 94 -18.26 2.38 -18.50
C GLN A 94 -18.38 0.86 -18.41
N ASN A 95 -17.86 0.24 -17.35
CA ASN A 95 -17.76 -1.22 -17.25
C ASN A 95 -18.75 -1.85 -16.27
N TRP A 96 -19.20 -1.09 -15.28
CA TRP A 96 -20.13 -1.55 -14.25
C TRP A 96 -21.47 -0.82 -14.27
N ASP A 97 -21.59 0.23 -15.07
CA ASP A 97 -22.73 1.17 -15.11
C ASP A 97 -23.07 1.78 -13.75
N VAL A 98 -22.04 2.04 -12.93
CA VAL A 98 -22.17 2.63 -11.59
C VAL A 98 -21.49 4.00 -11.56
N ASP A 99 -22.22 5.01 -11.08
CA ASP A 99 -21.67 6.34 -10.82
C ASP A 99 -21.05 6.37 -9.42
N VAL A 100 -19.74 6.43 -9.36
CA VAL A 100 -18.99 6.60 -8.11
C VAL A 100 -18.62 8.08 -7.96
N PRO A 101 -19.12 8.75 -6.91
CA PRO A 101 -18.80 10.14 -6.65
C PRO A 101 -17.32 10.31 -6.32
N THR A 102 -16.68 11.35 -6.85
CA THR A 102 -15.29 11.66 -6.58
C THR A 102 -15.09 13.14 -6.30
N ASP A 103 -14.28 13.45 -5.31
CA ASP A 103 -13.88 14.81 -4.93
C ASP A 103 -12.96 15.47 -5.97
N LYS A 104 -12.32 14.67 -6.83
CA LYS A 104 -11.42 15.08 -7.92
C LYS A 104 -11.74 14.30 -9.19
N SER A 105 -11.83 14.99 -10.32
CA SER A 105 -12.19 14.39 -11.61
C SER A 105 -11.25 13.26 -12.08
N ALA A 106 -10.01 13.25 -11.62
CA ALA A 106 -8.99 12.25 -11.98
C ALA A 106 -8.65 11.31 -10.82
N ARG A 107 -9.53 11.16 -9.81
CA ARG A 107 -9.25 10.23 -8.72
C ARG A 107 -9.19 8.80 -9.24
N ARG A 108 -8.15 8.10 -8.82
CA ARG A 108 -7.96 6.68 -9.10
C ARG A 108 -7.86 5.97 -7.77
N PHE A 109 -8.84 5.14 -7.47
CA PHE A 109 -8.85 4.30 -6.27
C PHE A 109 -7.90 3.13 -6.44
N ASP A 110 -7.17 2.74 -5.40
CA ASP A 110 -6.25 1.61 -5.47
C ASP A 110 -7.00 0.32 -5.79
N VAL A 111 -8.17 0.13 -5.18
CA VAL A 111 -9.08 -0.97 -5.51
C VAL A 111 -10.53 -0.49 -5.50
N ALA A 112 -11.32 -0.98 -6.46
CA ALA A 112 -12.77 -0.91 -6.42
C ALA A 112 -13.35 -2.32 -6.47
N ILE A 113 -14.45 -2.57 -5.74
CA ILE A 113 -15.17 -3.85 -5.68
C ILE A 113 -16.62 -3.58 -6.00
N LEU A 114 -17.22 -4.41 -6.87
CA LEU A 114 -18.66 -4.40 -7.18
C LEU A 114 -19.31 -5.67 -6.68
N ASN A 115 -20.38 -5.51 -5.91
CA ASN A 115 -21.31 -6.60 -5.65
C ASN A 115 -22.40 -6.60 -6.75
N PRO A 116 -22.37 -7.56 -7.70
CA PRO A 116 -23.30 -7.56 -8.82
C PRO A 116 -24.75 -7.93 -8.43
N ARG A 117 -25.00 -8.35 -7.17
CA ARG A 117 -26.33 -8.73 -6.70
C ARG A 117 -27.17 -7.52 -6.30
N ASN A 118 -26.54 -6.48 -5.79
CA ASN A 118 -27.21 -5.28 -5.29
C ASN A 118 -26.61 -3.97 -5.78
N ASN A 119 -25.64 -4.04 -6.70
CA ASN A 119 -24.89 -2.91 -7.25
C ASN A 119 -24.13 -2.07 -6.19
N ALA A 120 -23.90 -2.61 -5.00
CA ALA A 120 -23.06 -1.95 -4.01
C ALA A 120 -21.61 -1.91 -4.49
N VAL A 121 -20.98 -0.75 -4.36
CA VAL A 121 -19.58 -0.54 -4.71
C VAL A 121 -18.78 -0.18 -3.48
N TYR A 122 -17.62 -0.78 -3.34
CA TYR A 122 -16.65 -0.46 -2.31
C TYR A 122 -15.40 0.09 -2.99
N VAL A 123 -14.94 1.27 -2.57
CA VAL A 123 -13.71 1.89 -3.07
C VAL A 123 -12.69 1.97 -1.94
N ILE A 124 -11.48 1.51 -2.20
CA ILE A 124 -10.44 1.34 -1.20
C ILE A 124 -9.20 2.12 -1.62
N GLU A 125 -8.67 2.92 -0.70
CA GLU A 125 -7.37 3.57 -0.80
C GLU A 125 -6.42 2.93 0.20
N THR A 126 -5.13 2.84 -0.15
CA THR A 126 -4.13 2.28 0.76
C THR A 126 -2.87 3.12 0.81
N ASN A 127 -2.23 3.14 1.97
CA ASN A 127 -0.92 3.76 2.14
C ASN A 127 -0.17 3.23 3.36
N PHE A 128 1.15 3.32 3.28
CA PHE A 128 2.04 2.90 4.35
C PHE A 128 3.04 4.01 4.68
N TYR A 129 3.19 4.34 5.96
CA TYR A 129 4.06 5.40 6.42
C TYR A 129 5.14 4.91 7.39
N ASN A 130 6.37 4.75 6.91
CA ASN A 130 7.52 4.40 7.75
C ASN A 130 7.97 5.55 8.67
N GLY A 131 7.75 6.80 8.25
CA GLY A 131 8.16 7.98 8.98
C GLY A 131 7.05 8.99 9.14
N GLY A 132 7.17 9.87 10.14
CA GLY A 132 6.24 10.95 10.41
C GLY A 132 6.34 12.11 9.42
N GLY A 133 5.46 13.08 9.57
CA GLY A 133 5.48 14.34 8.81
C GLY A 133 4.09 14.88 8.52
N SER A 134 4.05 16.08 7.94
CA SER A 134 2.80 16.80 7.62
C SER A 134 1.89 16.06 6.63
N LYS A 135 2.46 15.17 5.81
CA LYS A 135 1.71 14.38 4.83
C LYS A 135 0.64 13.49 5.48
N LEU A 136 0.92 12.91 6.66
CA LEU A 136 -0.04 12.05 7.36
C LEU A 136 -1.31 12.83 7.74
N LYS A 137 -1.13 14.04 8.29
CA LYS A 137 -2.26 14.92 8.63
C LYS A 137 -3.05 15.31 7.38
N SER A 138 -2.36 15.62 6.29
CA SER A 138 -2.99 15.99 5.01
C SER A 138 -3.83 14.84 4.46
N VAL A 139 -3.30 13.61 4.44
CA VAL A 139 -3.99 12.42 3.92
C VAL A 139 -5.20 12.05 4.79
N ALA A 140 -5.05 12.08 6.12
CA ALA A 140 -6.17 11.84 7.01
C ALA A 140 -7.31 12.86 6.78
N GLY A 141 -6.98 14.14 6.59
CA GLY A 141 -7.94 15.19 6.24
C GLY A 141 -8.60 14.97 4.87
N GLU A 142 -7.81 14.59 3.87
CA GLU A 142 -8.29 14.29 2.52
C GLU A 142 -9.29 13.12 2.52
N PHE A 143 -8.97 12.02 3.20
CA PHE A 143 -9.85 10.85 3.21
C PHE A 143 -11.10 11.03 4.06
N LYS A 144 -11.05 11.82 5.13
CA LYS A 144 -12.27 12.26 5.83
C LYS A 144 -13.19 13.05 4.90
N SER A 145 -12.63 13.98 4.13
CA SER A 145 -13.40 14.79 3.17
C SER A 145 -13.99 13.93 2.06
N LEU A 146 -13.23 12.98 1.54
CA LEU A 146 -13.70 12.02 0.53
C LEU A 146 -14.84 11.15 1.07
N ASN A 147 -14.69 10.60 2.28
CA ASN A 147 -15.72 9.79 2.92
C ASN A 147 -17.04 10.58 3.11
N ARG A 148 -16.95 11.82 3.59
CA ARG A 148 -18.14 12.69 3.71
C ARG A 148 -18.80 12.92 2.34
N PHE A 149 -18.01 13.18 1.33
CA PHE A 149 -18.49 13.41 -0.03
C PHE A 149 -19.21 12.18 -0.61
N ILE A 150 -18.64 10.99 -0.41
CA ILE A 150 -19.25 9.72 -0.82
C ILE A 150 -20.56 9.49 -0.06
N ASN A 151 -20.56 9.68 1.26
CA ASN A 151 -21.74 9.45 2.10
C ASN A 151 -22.89 10.46 1.89
N GLN A 152 -22.61 11.61 1.27
CA GLN A 152 -23.64 12.58 0.87
C GLN A 152 -24.33 12.21 -0.45
N SER A 153 -23.80 11.25 -1.20
CA SER A 153 -24.40 10.79 -2.44
C SER A 153 -25.51 9.76 -2.16
N GLU A 154 -26.49 9.70 -3.04
CA GLU A 154 -27.57 8.69 -2.98
C GLU A 154 -27.10 7.31 -3.47
N ASN A 155 -25.86 7.18 -3.90
CA ASN A 155 -25.31 5.95 -4.46
C ASN A 155 -24.87 4.99 -3.35
N SER A 156 -25.06 3.68 -3.56
CA SER A 156 -24.58 2.64 -2.64
C SER A 156 -23.07 2.43 -2.81
N VAL A 157 -22.28 3.43 -2.40
CA VAL A 157 -20.82 3.40 -2.44
C VAL A 157 -20.29 3.51 -1.00
N THR A 158 -19.42 2.58 -0.64
CA THR A 158 -18.71 2.54 0.64
C THR A 158 -17.24 2.85 0.44
N PHE A 159 -16.70 3.78 1.21
CA PHE A 159 -15.27 4.06 1.24
C PHE A 159 -14.60 3.26 2.34
N ALA A 160 -13.44 2.68 2.03
CA ALA A 160 -12.56 2.05 3.00
C ALA A 160 -11.12 2.57 2.85
N TRP A 161 -10.43 2.66 3.96
CA TRP A 161 -9.04 3.10 4.01
C TRP A 161 -8.18 2.06 4.71
N VAL A 162 -7.15 1.56 4.00
CA VAL A 162 -6.17 0.64 4.57
C VAL A 162 -4.88 1.42 4.82
N THR A 163 -4.47 1.56 6.07
CA THR A 163 -3.26 2.31 6.42
C THR A 163 -2.49 1.65 7.55
N ASP A 164 -1.16 1.72 7.46
CA ASP A 164 -0.27 1.18 8.50
C ASP A 164 1.08 1.92 8.51
N GLY A 165 1.92 1.58 9.47
CA GLY A 165 3.28 2.03 9.60
C GLY A 165 3.55 2.90 10.83
N GLN A 166 4.81 2.87 11.27
CA GLN A 166 5.26 3.56 12.49
C GLN A 166 5.13 5.10 12.42
N GLY A 167 5.02 5.65 11.21
CA GLY A 167 4.83 7.09 11.01
C GLY A 167 3.62 7.64 11.76
N TRP A 168 2.56 6.85 11.93
CA TRP A 168 1.35 7.24 12.64
C TRP A 168 1.55 7.55 14.13
N HIS A 169 2.63 7.06 14.77
CA HIS A 169 2.96 7.46 16.13
C HIS A 169 3.20 8.98 16.28
N THR A 170 3.58 9.66 15.19
CA THR A 170 3.76 11.12 15.19
C THR A 170 2.49 11.88 14.81
N ALA A 171 1.42 11.20 14.44
CA ALA A 171 0.17 11.76 13.94
C ALA A 171 -1.05 11.01 14.49
N THR A 172 -1.01 10.62 15.76
CA THR A 172 -2.07 9.85 16.42
C THR A 172 -3.42 10.57 16.44
N LYS A 173 -3.42 11.89 16.71
CA LYS A 173 -4.65 12.69 16.73
C LYS A 173 -5.36 12.71 15.36
N PRO A 174 -4.69 13.07 14.23
CA PRO A 174 -5.30 12.97 12.90
C PRO A 174 -5.84 11.58 12.56
N LEU A 175 -5.13 10.52 12.96
CA LEU A 175 -5.57 9.14 12.74
C LEU A 175 -6.81 8.82 13.58
N SER A 176 -6.84 9.17 14.88
CA SER A 176 -7.99 8.97 15.73
C SER A 176 -9.24 9.72 15.24
N GLU A 177 -9.06 10.94 14.73
CA GLU A 177 -10.14 11.70 14.10
C GLU A 177 -10.67 11.01 12.84
N ALA A 178 -9.79 10.36 12.06
CA ALA A 178 -10.20 9.60 10.89
C ALA A 178 -10.97 8.34 11.28
N PHE A 179 -10.55 7.59 12.30
CA PHE A 179 -11.29 6.45 12.84
C PHE A 179 -12.69 6.83 13.37
N ALA A 180 -12.88 8.07 13.87
CA ALA A 180 -14.17 8.54 14.32
C ALA A 180 -15.13 8.90 13.19
N GLU A 181 -14.63 9.18 11.99
CA GLU A 181 -15.41 9.65 10.83
C GLU A 181 -15.55 8.61 9.71
N ILE A 182 -14.56 7.75 9.53
CA ILE A 182 -14.53 6.73 8.49
C ILE A 182 -14.74 5.38 9.16
N GLU A 183 -15.85 4.74 8.88
CA GLU A 183 -16.23 3.46 9.48
C GLU A 183 -15.23 2.35 9.15
N ASN A 184 -14.73 2.33 7.92
CA ASN A 184 -13.88 1.26 7.41
C ASN A 184 -12.43 1.74 7.30
N VAL A 185 -11.73 1.85 8.43
CA VAL A 185 -10.27 2.08 8.48
C VAL A 185 -9.60 0.83 9.02
N PHE A 186 -8.71 0.23 8.22
CA PHE A 186 -8.06 -1.03 8.54
C PHE A 186 -6.54 -0.88 8.53
N ASN A 187 -5.87 -1.66 9.36
CA ASN A 187 -4.43 -1.87 9.29
C ASN A 187 -4.09 -3.24 8.67
N LEU A 188 -2.82 -3.56 8.51
CA LEU A 188 -2.37 -4.83 7.92
C LEU A 188 -2.78 -6.05 8.74
N ASP A 189 -2.85 -5.93 10.05
CA ASP A 189 -3.28 -7.03 10.91
C ASP A 189 -4.78 -7.32 10.73
N MET A 190 -5.60 -6.27 10.65
CA MET A 190 -7.02 -6.39 10.33
C MET A 190 -7.26 -7.00 8.94
N LEU A 191 -6.43 -6.66 7.95
CA LEU A 191 -6.48 -7.31 6.64
C LEU A 191 -6.24 -8.82 6.72
N ARG A 192 -5.28 -9.26 7.55
CA ARG A 192 -5.00 -10.69 7.78
C ARG A 192 -6.14 -11.39 8.49
N ASN A 193 -6.84 -10.69 9.38
CA ASN A 193 -7.96 -11.20 10.17
C ASN A 193 -9.33 -10.99 9.51
N ASP A 194 -9.38 -10.97 8.18
CA ASP A 194 -10.61 -11.01 7.35
C ASP A 194 -11.59 -9.83 7.54
N TYR A 195 -11.13 -8.67 7.99
CA TYR A 195 -11.99 -7.50 8.14
C TYR A 195 -12.59 -7.02 6.80
N ILE A 196 -11.87 -7.17 5.68
CA ILE A 196 -12.46 -6.88 4.35
C ILE A 196 -13.60 -7.86 4.04
N TYR A 197 -13.44 -9.14 4.36
CA TYR A 197 -14.52 -10.11 4.19
C TYR A 197 -15.76 -9.70 5.00
N SER A 198 -15.56 -9.34 6.26
CA SER A 198 -16.65 -8.87 7.14
C SER A 198 -17.34 -7.63 6.59
N MET A 199 -16.60 -6.64 6.10
CA MET A 199 -17.15 -5.43 5.47
C MET A 199 -17.98 -5.75 4.22
N LEU A 200 -17.58 -6.73 3.42
CA LEU A 200 -18.26 -7.09 2.16
C LEU A 200 -19.49 -7.98 2.37
N THR A 201 -19.67 -8.52 3.57
CA THR A 201 -20.78 -9.43 3.94
C THR A 201 -21.77 -8.81 4.93
N SER A 202 -21.46 -7.66 5.51
CA SER A 202 -22.38 -6.85 6.32
C SER A 202 -23.36 -6.10 5.43
#